data_544a54f7f20035970d32e043d436b211
#
_entry.id   544a54f7f20035970d32e043d436b211
#
_cell.length_a   1.000
_cell.length_b   1.000
_cell.length_c   1.000
_cell.angle_alpha   90.00
_cell.angle_beta   90.00
_cell.angle_gamma   90.00
#
_symmetry.space_group_name_H-M   'P 1'
#
loop_
_entity.id
_entity.type
_entity.pdbx_description
1 polymer ?
#
loop_
_entity_poly.entity_id
_entity_poly.type
_entity_poly.pdbx_seq_one_letter_code
_entity_poly.pdbx_strand_id
1 'polypeptide(L)'
;MYAGRELALFCIEMLGQPYWYGTCVYKCTEKLLKSKSKQYPEHYTEGRMDTYRQHIAEGRTGMDCVGMIKGFFWTKGGTEANEYLRDCPDKSANGMFEYARKQGMDWGEMATMPNEPGICVRFDGHVGVYIGGGNVVEARGFKYGVVQTALAGRPWTHWYKMPGIGYCATESTQTVLRKGARGAQVTRMQELLIRAGYPLPVDGADGDFGEETEGALKAFQRENGQIINGVCDSVTWHLLETATPNQDGGSPEESTPEDAPQLIVTGDRVNVRVGPGTQYKSVGIVREGDMLMGVDTNDWRAIVQGDAVRWISGDYVREV
;
A
#
# COMPACT_ATOMS: atom_id res chain seq x y z
N MET A 1 -25.00 4.73 -3.36
CA MET A 1 -24.22 5.66 -2.50
C MET A 1 -23.02 4.85 -2.06
N TYR A 2 -21.80 5.34 -2.26
CA TYR A 2 -20.58 4.65 -1.88
C TYR A 2 -20.31 4.83 -0.40
N ALA A 3 -19.61 3.88 0.25
CA ALA A 3 -19.14 4.07 1.62
C ALA A 3 -17.78 4.81 1.65
N GLY A 4 -17.47 5.53 2.72
CA GLY A 4 -16.16 6.19 2.88
C GLY A 4 -15.00 5.21 2.79
N ARG A 5 -15.19 4.00 3.29
CA ARG A 5 -14.24 2.90 3.18
C ARG A 5 -13.93 2.51 1.72
N GLU A 6 -14.91 2.51 0.83
CA GLU A 6 -14.68 2.18 -0.60
C GLU A 6 -13.79 3.25 -1.27
N LEU A 7 -13.98 4.53 -0.94
CA LEU A 7 -13.08 5.58 -1.41
C LEU A 7 -11.66 5.39 -0.85
N ALA A 8 -11.53 5.06 0.43
CA ALA A 8 -10.23 4.80 1.05
C ALA A 8 -9.50 3.62 0.38
N LEU A 9 -10.20 2.51 0.13
CA LEU A 9 -9.65 1.33 -0.54
C LEU A 9 -9.22 1.64 -1.97
N PHE A 10 -10.05 2.32 -2.74
CA PHE A 10 -9.69 2.76 -4.07
C PHE A 10 -8.41 3.60 -4.09
N CYS A 11 -8.26 4.52 -3.13
CA CYS A 11 -7.04 5.31 -3.03
C CYS A 11 -5.80 4.45 -2.71
N ILE A 12 -5.96 3.39 -1.90
CA ILE A 12 -4.89 2.43 -1.60
C ILE A 12 -4.48 1.66 -2.86
N GLU A 13 -5.42 1.21 -3.67
CA GLU A 13 -5.14 0.55 -4.95
C GLU A 13 -4.36 1.45 -5.93
N MET A 14 -4.48 2.75 -5.78
CA MET A 14 -3.73 3.73 -6.58
C MET A 14 -2.30 3.97 -6.09
N LEU A 15 -1.88 3.40 -4.97
CA LEU A 15 -0.50 3.57 -4.46
C LEU A 15 0.55 3.19 -5.50
N GLY A 16 1.61 3.98 -5.57
CA GLY A 16 2.68 3.81 -6.55
C GLY A 16 2.34 4.28 -7.96
N GLN A 17 1.10 4.67 -8.26
CA GLN A 17 0.76 5.25 -9.56
C GLN A 17 1.38 6.65 -9.74
N PRO A 18 1.71 7.07 -10.97
CA PRO A 18 2.35 8.35 -11.22
C PRO A 18 1.41 9.55 -11.07
N TYR A 19 1.98 10.67 -10.65
CA TYR A 19 1.30 11.96 -10.67
C TYR A 19 1.30 12.55 -12.09
N TRP A 20 0.12 12.77 -12.64
CA TRP A 20 -0.10 13.49 -13.90
C TRP A 20 -1.06 14.64 -13.66
N TYR A 21 -0.59 15.89 -13.74
CA TYR A 21 -1.40 17.07 -13.45
C TYR A 21 -2.60 17.19 -14.41
N GLY A 22 -3.77 17.51 -13.87
CA GLY A 22 -5.00 17.66 -14.64
C GLY A 22 -5.58 16.34 -15.18
N THR A 23 -5.26 15.19 -14.56
CA THR A 23 -5.82 13.89 -14.91
C THR A 23 -6.55 13.24 -13.74
N CYS A 24 -7.50 12.36 -14.05
CA CYS A 24 -8.42 11.75 -13.10
C CYS A 24 -8.47 10.23 -13.29
N VAL A 25 -7.38 9.54 -12.92
CA VAL A 25 -7.28 8.07 -13.09
C VAL A 25 -7.40 7.68 -14.56
N TYR A 26 -6.63 8.35 -15.41
CA TYR A 26 -6.57 8.04 -16.84
C TYR A 26 -5.38 7.15 -17.16
N LYS A 27 -5.57 6.20 -18.06
CA LYS A 27 -4.47 5.43 -18.66
C LYS A 27 -3.45 6.38 -19.29
N CYS A 28 -2.19 6.26 -18.94
CA CYS A 28 -1.11 7.04 -19.51
C CYS A 28 -0.93 6.67 -20.99
N THR A 29 -1.07 7.63 -21.91
CA THR A 29 -0.96 7.43 -23.34
C THR A 29 -0.29 8.64 -23.99
N GLU A 30 0.33 8.47 -25.17
CA GLU A 30 0.90 9.58 -25.94
C GLU A 30 -0.15 10.65 -26.29
N LYS A 31 -1.37 10.23 -26.61
CA LYS A 31 -2.49 11.16 -26.86
C LYS A 31 -2.79 12.03 -25.63
N LEU A 32 -2.83 11.42 -24.43
CA LEU A 32 -3.05 12.13 -23.17
C LEU A 32 -1.88 13.07 -22.87
N LEU A 33 -0.63 12.59 -23.01
CA LEU A 33 0.58 13.37 -22.79
C LEU A 33 0.58 14.63 -23.69
N LYS A 34 0.35 14.48 -24.99
CA LYS A 34 0.28 15.59 -25.93
C LYS A 34 -0.82 16.60 -25.57
N SER A 35 -1.98 16.11 -25.15
CA SER A 35 -3.11 16.96 -24.73
C SER A 35 -2.76 17.77 -23.46
N LYS A 36 -2.21 17.11 -22.46
CA LYS A 36 -1.89 17.73 -21.17
C LYS A 36 -0.67 18.65 -21.24
N SER A 37 0.33 18.32 -22.05
CA SER A 37 1.48 19.22 -22.31
C SER A 37 1.05 20.54 -22.97
N LYS A 38 0.04 20.49 -23.84
CA LYS A 38 -0.53 21.71 -24.44
C LYS A 38 -1.35 22.52 -23.43
N GLN A 39 -2.08 21.83 -22.55
CA GLN A 39 -2.99 22.45 -21.57
C GLN A 39 -2.25 23.04 -20.37
N TYR A 40 -1.16 22.39 -19.92
CA TYR A 40 -0.41 22.70 -18.71
C TYR A 40 1.11 22.62 -18.94
N PRO A 41 1.68 23.47 -19.81
CA PRO A 41 3.09 23.37 -20.21
C PRO A 41 4.07 23.50 -19.04
N GLU A 42 3.69 24.21 -17.98
CA GLU A 42 4.48 24.39 -16.75
C GLU A 42 4.63 23.09 -15.94
N HIS A 43 3.71 22.14 -16.10
CA HIS A 43 3.77 20.83 -15.43
C HIS A 43 4.45 19.77 -16.31
N TYR A 44 4.32 19.87 -17.63
CA TYR A 44 4.81 18.90 -18.60
C TYR A 44 6.06 19.45 -19.34
N THR A 45 7.10 19.75 -18.56
CA THR A 45 8.34 20.34 -19.08
C THR A 45 9.20 19.29 -19.81
N GLU A 46 10.09 19.76 -20.70
CA GLU A 46 11.03 18.92 -21.47
C GLU A 46 11.79 17.92 -20.58
N GLY A 47 12.32 18.40 -19.46
CA GLY A 47 13.07 17.54 -18.51
C GLY A 47 12.26 16.44 -17.81
N ARG A 48 10.94 16.39 -18.04
CA ARG A 48 10.04 15.35 -17.50
C ARG A 48 9.51 14.38 -18.57
N MET A 49 9.77 14.64 -19.85
CA MET A 49 9.14 13.90 -20.94
C MET A 49 9.53 12.42 -20.94
N ASP A 50 10.78 12.08 -20.65
CA ASP A 50 11.23 10.69 -20.62
C ASP A 50 10.53 9.90 -19.53
N THR A 51 10.35 10.50 -18.33
CA THR A 51 9.57 9.88 -17.26
C THR A 51 8.11 9.65 -17.65
N TYR A 52 7.47 10.62 -18.34
CA TYR A 52 6.10 10.43 -18.81
C TYR A 52 6.00 9.31 -19.85
N ARG A 53 6.97 9.22 -20.79
CA ARG A 53 7.03 8.12 -21.78
C ARG A 53 7.28 6.76 -21.12
N GLN A 54 8.10 6.72 -20.06
CA GLN A 54 8.27 5.51 -19.25
C GLN A 54 6.95 5.07 -18.64
N HIS A 55 6.18 5.98 -17.99
CA HIS A 55 4.85 5.66 -17.46
C HIS A 55 3.89 5.12 -18.53
N ILE A 56 3.99 5.61 -19.78
CA ILE A 56 3.20 5.10 -20.91
C ILE A 56 3.63 3.67 -21.25
N ALA A 57 4.94 3.43 -21.40
CA ALA A 57 5.49 2.12 -21.73
C ALA A 57 5.14 1.05 -20.67
N GLU A 58 5.16 1.43 -19.39
CA GLU A 58 4.75 0.59 -18.26
C GLU A 58 3.23 0.42 -18.15
N GLY A 59 2.46 1.08 -18.98
CA GLY A 59 1.00 0.99 -18.97
C GLY A 59 0.36 1.56 -17.70
N ARG A 60 0.97 2.57 -17.07
CA ARG A 60 0.52 3.18 -15.81
C ARG A 60 -0.78 3.98 -15.95
N THR A 61 -1.34 4.34 -14.81
CA THR A 61 -2.53 5.20 -14.69
C THR A 61 -2.14 6.50 -13.98
N GLY A 62 -2.45 7.65 -14.61
CA GLY A 62 -2.07 8.97 -14.10
C GLY A 62 -3.21 9.71 -13.43
N MET A 63 -2.92 10.43 -12.35
CA MET A 63 -3.87 11.28 -11.63
C MET A 63 -3.17 12.42 -10.89
N ASP A 64 -3.88 13.52 -10.65
CA ASP A 64 -3.49 14.52 -9.67
C ASP A 64 -4.22 14.32 -8.33
N CYS A 65 -3.99 15.21 -7.37
CA CYS A 65 -4.50 15.05 -6.01
C CYS A 65 -6.03 14.97 -5.94
N VAL A 66 -6.74 15.87 -6.61
CA VAL A 66 -8.21 15.83 -6.67
C VAL A 66 -8.72 14.89 -7.76
N GLY A 67 -7.90 14.63 -8.75
CA GLY A 67 -8.17 13.66 -9.82
C GLY A 67 -8.29 12.23 -9.32
N MET A 68 -7.58 11.87 -8.24
CA MET A 68 -7.74 10.59 -7.57
C MET A 68 -9.16 10.44 -7.02
N ILE A 69 -9.68 11.46 -6.34
CA ILE A 69 -11.04 11.46 -5.78
C ILE A 69 -12.09 11.47 -6.91
N LYS A 70 -11.94 12.35 -7.90
CA LYS A 70 -12.84 12.39 -9.07
C LYS A 70 -12.83 11.05 -9.81
N GLY A 71 -11.66 10.46 -9.98
CA GLY A 71 -11.49 9.16 -10.62
C GLY A 71 -12.30 8.07 -9.95
N PHE A 72 -12.36 8.02 -8.62
CA PHE A 72 -13.21 7.10 -7.88
C PHE A 72 -14.67 7.15 -8.36
N PHE A 73 -15.25 8.34 -8.41
CA PHE A 73 -16.63 8.50 -8.87
C PHE A 73 -16.80 8.19 -10.35
N TRP A 74 -15.88 8.67 -11.18
CA TRP A 74 -15.97 8.56 -12.65
C TRP A 74 -15.66 7.16 -13.16
N THR A 75 -15.03 6.32 -12.35
CA THR A 75 -14.84 4.89 -12.63
C THR A 75 -15.80 3.98 -11.83
N LYS A 76 -16.78 4.57 -11.16
CA LYS A 76 -17.71 3.87 -10.27
C LYS A 76 -17.00 2.94 -9.27
N GLY A 77 -16.06 3.51 -8.54
CA GLY A 77 -15.25 2.77 -7.57
C GLY A 77 -14.16 1.90 -8.20
N GLY A 78 -13.71 2.21 -9.41
CA GLY A 78 -12.67 1.46 -10.12
C GLY A 78 -13.19 0.33 -11.01
N THR A 79 -14.50 0.09 -11.03
CA THR A 79 -15.11 -1.05 -11.74
C THR A 79 -15.40 -0.80 -13.21
N GLU A 80 -15.47 0.45 -13.65
CA GLU A 80 -15.85 0.83 -15.00
C GLU A 80 -14.84 1.78 -15.67
N ALA A 81 -14.99 1.97 -16.98
CA ALA A 81 -14.23 2.98 -17.70
C ALA A 81 -14.49 4.38 -17.14
N ASN A 82 -13.47 5.24 -17.18
CA ASN A 82 -13.54 6.58 -16.62
C ASN A 82 -14.50 7.47 -17.46
N GLU A 83 -15.63 7.83 -16.88
CA GLU A 83 -16.64 8.70 -17.45
C GLU A 83 -16.98 9.85 -16.51
N TYR A 84 -17.06 11.07 -17.07
CA TYR A 84 -17.44 12.26 -16.30
C TYR A 84 -18.85 12.10 -15.70
N LEU A 85 -18.98 12.28 -14.39
CA LEU A 85 -20.26 12.29 -13.68
C LEU A 85 -20.57 13.68 -13.14
N ARG A 86 -21.80 14.17 -13.38
CA ARG A 86 -22.28 15.46 -12.89
C ARG A 86 -22.31 15.57 -11.37
N ASP A 87 -22.56 14.45 -10.69
CA ASP A 87 -22.64 14.37 -9.22
C ASP A 87 -21.26 14.48 -8.56
N CYS A 88 -20.18 14.34 -9.32
CA CYS A 88 -18.83 14.68 -8.93
C CYS A 88 -18.21 15.62 -9.97
N PRO A 89 -18.44 16.94 -9.87
CA PRO A 89 -18.05 17.90 -10.89
C PRO A 89 -16.53 18.07 -10.99
N ASP A 90 -16.05 18.38 -12.19
CA ASP A 90 -14.62 18.65 -12.45
C ASP A 90 -14.20 19.98 -11.82
N LYS A 91 -13.62 19.90 -10.64
CA LYS A 91 -13.13 21.02 -9.84
C LYS A 91 -11.70 20.82 -9.39
N SER A 92 -11.00 21.92 -9.11
CA SER A 92 -9.71 21.90 -8.41
C SER A 92 -9.86 21.39 -6.97
N ALA A 93 -8.76 21.12 -6.29
CA ALA A 93 -8.77 20.69 -4.87
C ALA A 93 -9.55 21.69 -3.97
N ASN A 94 -9.29 22.99 -4.13
CA ASN A 94 -10.03 24.02 -3.40
C ASN A 94 -11.50 24.09 -3.83
N GLY A 95 -11.75 23.99 -5.14
CA GLY A 95 -13.12 24.01 -5.67
C GLY A 95 -13.95 22.80 -5.23
N MET A 96 -13.34 21.65 -4.99
CA MET A 96 -14.02 20.46 -4.48
C MET A 96 -14.41 20.63 -3.01
N PHE A 97 -13.56 21.22 -2.20
CA PHE A 97 -13.88 21.58 -0.82
C PHE A 97 -15.08 22.55 -0.74
N GLU A 98 -15.05 23.62 -1.55
CA GLU A 98 -16.17 24.57 -1.60
C GLU A 98 -17.46 23.93 -2.14
N TYR A 99 -17.34 23.01 -3.09
CA TYR A 99 -18.49 22.23 -3.56
C TYR A 99 -19.10 21.38 -2.43
N ALA A 100 -18.28 20.63 -1.70
CA ALA A 100 -18.75 19.82 -0.57
C ALA A 100 -19.47 20.67 0.49
N ARG A 101 -18.89 21.81 0.85
CA ARG A 101 -19.52 22.77 1.79
C ARG A 101 -20.88 23.27 1.30
N LYS A 102 -20.99 23.62 0.03
CA LYS A 102 -22.26 24.07 -0.58
C LYS A 102 -23.32 22.99 -0.66
N GLN A 103 -22.91 21.72 -0.69
CA GLN A 103 -23.80 20.57 -0.61
C GLN A 103 -24.20 20.22 0.85
N GLY A 104 -23.78 21.01 1.83
CA GLY A 104 -24.10 20.79 3.24
C GLY A 104 -23.34 19.64 3.90
N MET A 105 -22.21 19.24 3.33
CA MET A 105 -21.38 18.17 3.90
C MET A 105 -20.62 18.67 5.14
N ASP A 106 -20.39 17.77 6.09
CA ASP A 106 -19.59 18.04 7.28
C ASP A 106 -18.16 18.39 6.90
N TRP A 107 -17.59 19.35 7.59
CA TRP A 107 -16.20 19.80 7.46
C TRP A 107 -15.73 20.47 8.75
N GLY A 108 -14.42 20.60 8.93
CA GLY A 108 -13.84 21.29 10.08
C GLY A 108 -12.33 21.40 10.02
N GLU A 109 -11.76 22.01 11.07
CA GLU A 109 -10.32 22.03 11.28
C GLU A 109 -9.82 20.63 11.71
N MET A 110 -8.54 20.34 11.49
CA MET A 110 -7.96 19.01 11.77
C MET A 110 -8.18 18.52 13.20
N ALA A 111 -8.22 19.42 14.18
CA ALA A 111 -8.47 19.07 15.59
C ALA A 111 -9.85 18.41 15.82
N THR A 112 -10.81 18.63 14.92
CA THR A 112 -12.18 18.10 15.01
C THR A 112 -12.43 16.94 14.06
N MET A 113 -11.38 16.42 13.40
CA MET A 113 -11.51 15.39 12.38
C MET A 113 -12.01 14.08 12.98
N PRO A 114 -13.14 13.50 12.48
CA PRO A 114 -13.56 12.16 12.87
C PRO A 114 -12.56 11.11 12.39
N ASN A 115 -12.43 10.02 13.13
CA ASN A 115 -11.62 8.88 12.71
C ASN A 115 -12.42 7.95 11.77
N GLU A 116 -12.77 8.47 10.60
CA GLU A 116 -13.57 7.76 9.59
C GLU A 116 -12.81 7.68 8.27
N PRO A 117 -12.45 6.48 7.76
CA PRO A 117 -11.82 6.33 6.44
C PRO A 117 -12.68 6.92 5.31
N GLY A 118 -12.03 7.50 4.31
CA GLY A 118 -12.68 8.17 3.18
C GLY A 118 -12.91 9.67 3.40
N ILE A 119 -12.65 10.21 4.58
CA ILE A 119 -12.62 11.65 4.81
C ILE A 119 -11.50 12.28 3.99
N CYS A 120 -11.80 13.36 3.29
CA CYS A 120 -10.82 14.16 2.59
C CYS A 120 -10.13 15.12 3.56
N VAL A 121 -8.80 15.16 3.51
CA VAL A 121 -7.96 16.14 4.25
C VAL A 121 -7.29 17.07 3.26
N ARG A 122 -7.20 18.36 3.60
CA ARG A 122 -6.73 19.37 2.67
C ARG A 122 -5.88 20.46 3.31
N PHE A 123 -5.04 21.09 2.49
CA PHE A 123 -4.51 22.44 2.64
C PHE A 123 -4.70 23.20 1.31
N ASP A 124 -4.35 24.46 1.25
CA ASP A 124 -4.56 25.25 0.04
C ASP A 124 -3.92 24.61 -1.21
N GLY A 125 -4.72 24.37 -2.24
CA GLY A 125 -4.29 23.76 -3.49
C GLY A 125 -4.06 22.25 -3.46
N HIS A 126 -4.28 21.55 -2.34
CA HIS A 126 -4.00 20.12 -2.24
C HIS A 126 -5.04 19.35 -1.41
N VAL A 127 -5.21 18.07 -1.74
CA VAL A 127 -6.13 17.17 -1.03
C VAL A 127 -5.56 15.74 -1.00
N GLY A 128 -5.83 15.02 0.09
CA GLY A 128 -5.62 13.59 0.26
C GLY A 128 -6.86 12.93 0.86
N VAL A 129 -6.86 11.62 0.95
CA VAL A 129 -7.94 10.82 1.53
C VAL A 129 -7.42 10.10 2.76
N TYR A 130 -8.06 10.32 3.89
CA TYR A 130 -7.78 9.61 5.13
C TYR A 130 -8.21 8.15 5.00
N ILE A 131 -7.31 7.23 5.30
CA ILE A 131 -7.51 5.79 5.13
C ILE A 131 -7.62 5.03 6.45
N GLY A 132 -7.62 5.74 7.58
CA GLY A 132 -7.60 5.14 8.91
C GLY A 132 -6.19 5.09 9.51
N GLY A 133 -6.10 4.69 10.80
CA GLY A 133 -4.82 4.46 11.49
C GLY A 133 -3.86 5.66 11.53
N GLY A 134 -4.35 6.88 11.33
CA GLY A 134 -3.50 8.07 11.24
C GLY A 134 -2.80 8.25 9.88
N ASN A 135 -3.31 7.64 8.80
CA ASN A 135 -2.69 7.60 7.49
C ASN A 135 -3.56 8.26 6.41
N VAL A 136 -2.90 8.83 5.41
CA VAL A 136 -3.51 9.50 4.25
C VAL A 136 -2.90 8.97 2.97
N VAL A 137 -3.70 8.71 1.96
CA VAL A 137 -3.22 8.54 0.58
C VAL A 137 -3.40 9.85 -0.17
N GLU A 138 -2.35 10.29 -0.84
CA GLU A 138 -2.32 11.53 -1.62
C GLU A 138 -1.51 11.38 -2.91
N ALA A 139 -2.01 11.93 -4.02
CA ALA A 139 -1.18 12.14 -5.21
C ALA A 139 -0.33 13.40 -4.98
N ARG A 140 0.92 13.20 -4.53
CA ARG A 140 1.75 14.22 -3.87
C ARG A 140 2.54 15.12 -4.83
N GLY A 141 2.46 14.86 -6.11
CA GLY A 141 3.19 15.60 -7.14
C GLY A 141 4.13 14.71 -7.96
N PHE A 142 4.69 15.27 -9.03
CA PHE A 142 5.48 14.54 -10.04
C PHE A 142 6.59 13.66 -9.46
N LYS A 143 7.31 14.16 -8.46
CA LYS A 143 8.44 13.44 -7.84
C LYS A 143 8.01 12.20 -7.06
N TYR A 144 6.82 12.21 -6.50
CA TYR A 144 6.38 11.23 -5.50
C TYR A 144 5.31 10.27 -6.03
N GLY A 145 4.49 10.69 -7.01
CA GLY A 145 3.32 9.93 -7.43
C GLY A 145 2.25 9.88 -6.34
N VAL A 146 1.50 8.79 -6.32
CA VAL A 146 0.51 8.46 -5.29
C VAL A 146 1.22 7.73 -4.16
N VAL A 147 1.19 8.32 -2.98
CA VAL A 147 1.90 7.82 -1.79
C VAL A 147 1.01 7.82 -0.57
N GLN A 148 1.33 6.96 0.37
CA GLN A 148 0.78 7.00 1.71
C GLN A 148 1.67 7.86 2.60
N THR A 149 1.08 8.71 3.42
CA THR A 149 1.77 9.61 4.35
C THR A 149 1.10 9.57 5.72
N ALA A 150 1.86 9.81 6.78
CA ALA A 150 1.26 10.00 8.10
C ALA A 150 0.46 11.30 8.14
N LEU A 151 -0.74 11.25 8.71
CA LEU A 151 -1.60 12.43 8.89
C LEU A 151 -0.87 13.56 9.63
N ALA A 152 -0.16 13.22 10.73
CA ALA A 152 0.60 14.17 11.55
C ALA A 152 1.84 14.73 10.85
N GLY A 153 2.34 14.12 9.78
CA GLY A 153 3.55 14.55 9.06
C GLY A 153 3.30 15.54 7.93
N ARG A 154 2.05 15.98 7.74
CA ARG A 154 1.65 16.85 6.64
C ARG A 154 0.91 18.09 7.13
N PRO A 155 0.99 19.24 6.42
CA PRO A 155 0.40 20.50 6.86
C PRO A 155 -1.10 20.59 6.58
N TRP A 156 -1.85 19.53 6.86
CA TRP A 156 -3.28 19.53 6.71
C TRP A 156 -3.92 20.59 7.60
N THR A 157 -4.87 21.35 7.04
CA THR A 157 -5.55 22.43 7.75
C THR A 157 -7.00 22.10 8.05
N HIS A 158 -7.68 21.44 7.11
CA HIS A 158 -9.09 21.10 7.23
C HIS A 158 -9.36 19.69 6.73
N TRP A 159 -10.47 19.14 7.19
CA TRP A 159 -11.08 17.93 6.68
C TRP A 159 -12.48 18.20 6.14
N TYR A 160 -12.99 17.35 5.26
CA TYR A 160 -14.36 17.42 4.77
C TYR A 160 -14.85 16.05 4.27
N LYS A 161 -16.18 15.88 4.30
CA LYS A 161 -16.87 14.74 3.73
C LYS A 161 -17.26 15.01 2.28
N MET A 162 -17.10 14.03 1.41
CA MET A 162 -17.48 14.15 -0.01
C MET A 162 -18.98 13.89 -0.20
N PRO A 163 -19.69 14.70 -1.03
CA PRO A 163 -21.03 14.35 -1.48
C PRO A 163 -21.06 13.01 -2.22
N GLY A 164 -22.12 12.24 -2.05
CA GLY A 164 -22.24 10.91 -2.68
C GLY A 164 -21.55 9.78 -1.93
N ILE A 165 -20.83 10.09 -0.84
CA ILE A 165 -20.25 9.13 0.08
C ILE A 165 -21.10 9.05 1.35
N GLY A 166 -21.48 7.84 1.73
CA GLY A 166 -22.10 7.53 3.02
C GLY A 166 -21.00 7.35 4.07
N TYR A 167 -20.97 8.24 5.01
CA TYR A 167 -20.12 8.14 6.20
C TYR A 167 -21.01 7.60 7.32
N CYS A 168 -21.10 6.30 7.42
CA CYS A 168 -21.67 5.71 8.60
C CYS A 168 -20.61 5.80 9.70
N ALA A 169 -20.98 6.35 10.85
CA ALA A 169 -20.40 5.90 12.10
C ALA A 169 -20.85 4.44 12.31
N THR A 170 -20.49 3.54 11.38
CA THR A 170 -20.47 2.15 11.72
C THR A 170 -19.41 2.07 12.80
N GLU A 171 -19.84 1.84 14.01
CA GLU A 171 -19.03 1.09 14.93
C GLU A 171 -18.47 -0.06 14.09
N SER A 172 -17.29 0.15 13.50
CA SER A 172 -16.49 -0.97 13.04
C SER A 172 -16.26 -1.74 14.33
N THR A 173 -16.96 -2.84 14.50
CA THR A 173 -16.72 -3.80 15.58
C THR A 173 -15.29 -4.34 15.50
N GLN A 174 -14.55 -3.94 14.49
CA GLN A 174 -13.14 -4.23 14.31
C GLN A 174 -12.30 -3.24 15.12
N THR A 175 -11.92 -3.70 16.28
CA THR A 175 -10.99 -2.99 17.16
C THR A 175 -9.66 -2.79 16.44
N VAL A 176 -9.11 -1.58 16.52
CA VAL A 176 -7.71 -1.33 16.10
C VAL A 176 -6.79 -2.17 16.99
N LEU A 177 -6.10 -3.14 16.39
CA LEU A 177 -5.20 -4.03 17.09
C LEU A 177 -3.74 -3.60 16.91
N ARG A 178 -2.96 -3.73 17.96
CA ARG A 178 -1.53 -3.45 17.99
C ARG A 178 -0.86 -4.33 19.04
N LYS A 179 0.45 -4.42 19.00
CA LYS A 179 1.23 -5.18 19.97
C LYS A 179 0.74 -4.92 21.39
N GLY A 180 0.52 -5.99 22.14
CA GLY A 180 -0.06 -6.01 23.47
C GLY A 180 -1.58 -6.17 23.52
N ALA A 181 -2.29 -6.11 22.38
CA ALA A 181 -3.71 -6.46 22.31
C ALA A 181 -3.91 -7.97 22.56
N ARG A 182 -5.08 -8.34 23.11
CA ARG A 182 -5.43 -9.74 23.40
C ARG A 182 -6.89 -10.04 23.13
N GLY A 183 -7.19 -11.32 22.84
CA GLY A 183 -8.54 -11.86 22.75
C GLY A 183 -8.97 -12.22 21.34
N ALA A 184 -10.25 -12.58 21.16
CA ALA A 184 -10.81 -13.19 19.97
C ALA A 184 -10.57 -12.38 18.65
N GLN A 185 -10.49 -11.05 18.72
CA GLN A 185 -10.17 -10.23 17.54
C GLN A 185 -8.71 -10.40 17.12
N VAL A 186 -7.79 -10.60 18.06
CA VAL A 186 -6.38 -10.91 17.76
C VAL A 186 -6.29 -12.30 17.12
N THR A 187 -6.95 -13.31 17.71
CA THR A 187 -7.01 -14.67 17.13
C THR A 187 -7.50 -14.63 15.69
N ARG A 188 -8.61 -13.92 15.43
CA ARG A 188 -9.16 -13.77 14.07
C ARG A 188 -8.15 -13.12 13.11
N MET A 189 -7.47 -12.07 13.54
CA MET A 189 -6.45 -11.41 12.72
C MET A 189 -5.28 -12.36 12.41
N GLN A 190 -4.82 -13.10 13.39
CA GLN A 190 -3.76 -14.10 13.25
C GLN A 190 -4.17 -15.20 12.26
N GLU A 191 -5.40 -15.73 12.36
CA GLU A 191 -5.95 -16.69 11.39
C GLU A 191 -5.98 -16.14 9.97
N LEU A 192 -6.34 -14.85 9.81
CA LEU A 192 -6.35 -14.19 8.52
C LEU A 192 -4.93 -13.98 7.96
N LEU A 193 -3.97 -13.64 8.81
CA LEU A 193 -2.55 -13.55 8.43
C LEU A 193 -2.02 -14.90 7.94
N ILE A 194 -2.26 -15.97 8.69
CA ILE A 194 -1.86 -17.33 8.31
C ILE A 194 -2.49 -17.72 6.96
N ARG A 195 -3.79 -17.48 6.80
CA ARG A 195 -4.51 -17.75 5.55
C ARG A 195 -3.95 -16.94 4.37
N ALA A 196 -3.51 -15.71 4.61
CA ALA A 196 -2.91 -14.85 3.61
C ALA A 196 -1.43 -15.19 3.30
N GLY A 197 -0.87 -16.26 3.90
CA GLY A 197 0.50 -16.70 3.65
C GLY A 197 1.55 -16.09 4.57
N TYR A 198 1.14 -15.50 5.69
CA TYR A 198 2.05 -14.95 6.72
C TYR A 198 1.98 -15.83 7.98
N PRO A 199 2.77 -16.92 8.02
CA PRO A 199 2.70 -17.92 9.09
C PRO A 199 3.13 -17.36 10.44
N LEU A 200 2.56 -17.94 11.49
CA LEU A 200 2.92 -17.70 12.90
C LEU A 200 3.41 -19.04 13.49
N PRO A 201 4.65 -19.45 13.20
CA PRO A 201 5.12 -20.81 13.47
C PRO A 201 5.38 -21.13 14.95
N VAL A 202 5.50 -20.10 15.81
CA VAL A 202 5.81 -20.30 17.24
C VAL A 202 4.53 -20.34 18.06
N ASP A 203 3.72 -19.27 17.96
CA ASP A 203 2.56 -19.06 18.83
C ASP A 203 1.24 -19.37 18.12
N GLY A 204 1.22 -19.37 16.79
CA GLY A 204 0.00 -19.60 16.02
C GLY A 204 -1.02 -18.48 16.19
N ALA A 205 -2.32 -18.84 16.14
CA ALA A 205 -3.43 -17.93 16.38
C ALA A 205 -3.88 -18.00 17.86
N ASP A 206 -2.97 -17.64 18.76
CA ASP A 206 -3.14 -17.78 20.23
C ASP A 206 -3.97 -16.66 20.87
N GLY A 207 -4.24 -15.57 20.12
CA GLY A 207 -4.96 -14.40 20.61
C GLY A 207 -4.12 -13.43 21.42
N ASP A 208 -2.80 -13.56 21.42
CA ASP A 208 -1.86 -12.58 21.99
C ASP A 208 -1.09 -11.87 20.87
N PHE A 209 -1.20 -10.57 20.77
CA PHE A 209 -0.50 -9.80 19.75
C PHE A 209 0.95 -9.54 20.20
N GLY A 210 1.77 -10.56 20.08
CA GLY A 210 3.19 -10.56 20.41
C GLY A 210 4.09 -10.01 19.29
N GLU A 211 5.40 -10.28 19.39
CA GLU A 211 6.41 -9.86 18.40
C GLU A 211 6.25 -10.60 17.07
N GLU A 212 5.91 -11.88 17.13
CA GLU A 212 5.67 -12.70 15.95
C GLU A 212 4.49 -12.15 15.13
N THR A 213 3.37 -11.91 15.77
CA THR A 213 2.17 -11.32 15.15
C THR A 213 2.46 -9.93 14.56
N GLU A 214 3.22 -9.09 15.28
CA GLU A 214 3.64 -7.77 14.76
C GLU A 214 4.52 -7.91 13.53
N GLY A 215 5.44 -8.87 13.54
CA GLY A 215 6.32 -9.16 12.41
C GLY A 215 5.56 -9.60 11.17
N ALA A 216 4.65 -10.56 11.31
CA ALA A 216 3.79 -11.06 10.25
C ALA A 216 2.87 -9.95 9.69
N LEU A 217 2.26 -9.14 10.56
CA LEU A 217 1.43 -8.02 10.14
C LEU A 217 2.24 -6.96 9.37
N LYS A 218 3.45 -6.63 9.80
CA LYS A 218 4.34 -5.72 9.09
C LYS A 218 4.79 -6.27 7.73
N ALA A 219 4.98 -7.57 7.61
CA ALA A 219 5.26 -8.21 6.33
C ALA A 219 4.05 -8.08 5.39
N PHE A 220 2.87 -8.42 5.87
CA PHE A 220 1.62 -8.23 5.14
C PHE A 220 1.42 -6.78 4.68
N GLN A 221 1.62 -5.81 5.57
CA GLN A 221 1.51 -4.38 5.24
C GLN A 221 2.50 -3.96 4.15
N ARG A 222 3.75 -4.47 4.20
CA ARG A 222 4.78 -4.17 3.21
C ARG A 222 4.40 -4.66 1.81
N GLU A 223 3.96 -5.90 1.71
CA GLU A 223 3.60 -6.52 0.43
C GLU A 223 2.32 -5.94 -0.18
N ASN A 224 1.43 -5.41 0.67
CA ASN A 224 0.21 -4.73 0.25
C ASN A 224 0.37 -3.19 0.14
N GLY A 225 1.60 -2.67 0.09
CA GLY A 225 1.87 -1.25 -0.13
C GLY A 225 1.40 -0.31 0.99
N GLN A 226 1.18 -0.85 2.19
CA GLN A 226 0.72 -0.07 3.35
C GLN A 226 1.89 0.54 4.15
N ILE A 227 1.57 1.50 5.05
CA ILE A 227 2.54 1.90 6.09
C ILE A 227 2.82 0.69 7.00
N ILE A 228 4.11 0.36 7.13
CA ILE A 228 4.61 -0.75 7.94
C ILE A 228 4.67 -0.30 9.41
N ASN A 229 3.50 -0.12 10.03
CA ASN A 229 3.40 0.35 11.42
C ASN A 229 3.06 -0.76 12.44
N GLY A 230 2.71 -1.96 11.97
CA GLY A 230 2.29 -3.06 12.82
C GLY A 230 0.95 -2.83 13.53
N VAL A 231 0.11 -1.96 12.98
CA VAL A 231 -1.24 -1.69 13.48
C VAL A 231 -2.28 -2.25 12.52
N CYS A 232 -3.12 -3.15 13.01
CA CYS A 232 -4.26 -3.64 12.25
C CYS A 232 -5.42 -2.66 12.42
N ASP A 233 -5.51 -1.70 11.53
CA ASP A 233 -6.62 -0.76 11.41
C ASP A 233 -7.71 -1.30 10.47
N SER A 234 -8.77 -0.54 10.25
CA SER A 234 -9.90 -0.95 9.42
C SER A 234 -9.52 -1.28 7.97
N VAL A 235 -8.47 -0.68 7.45
CA VAL A 235 -7.95 -0.93 6.11
C VAL A 235 -7.17 -2.24 6.08
N THR A 236 -6.26 -2.42 7.04
CA THR A 236 -5.49 -3.66 7.19
C THR A 236 -6.43 -4.86 7.41
N TRP A 237 -7.47 -4.69 8.23
CA TRP A 237 -8.52 -5.70 8.41
C TRP A 237 -9.17 -6.09 7.09
N HIS A 238 -9.59 -5.10 6.30
CA HIS A 238 -10.25 -5.39 5.03
C HIS A 238 -9.35 -6.13 4.06
N LEU A 239 -8.10 -5.69 3.94
CA LEU A 239 -7.15 -6.38 3.08
C LEU A 239 -6.89 -7.81 3.54
N LEU A 240 -6.80 -8.05 4.85
CA LEU A 240 -6.72 -9.41 5.41
C LEU A 240 -7.96 -10.24 5.11
N GLU A 241 -9.17 -9.67 5.23
CA GLU A 241 -10.42 -10.36 4.95
C GLU A 241 -10.62 -10.69 3.47
N THR A 242 -10.14 -9.81 2.58
CA THR A 242 -10.25 -9.96 1.13
C THR A 242 -9.03 -10.61 0.49
N ALA A 243 -7.94 -10.79 1.24
CA ALA A 243 -6.79 -11.53 0.76
C ALA A 243 -7.26 -12.92 0.32
N THR A 244 -7.11 -13.22 -0.97
CA THR A 244 -7.25 -14.58 -1.46
C THR A 244 -6.17 -15.41 -0.76
N PRO A 245 -6.47 -16.63 -0.32
CA PRO A 245 -5.43 -17.53 0.11
C PRO A 245 -4.38 -17.55 -1.02
N ASN A 246 -3.14 -17.28 -0.69
CA ASN A 246 -2.06 -17.48 -1.64
C ASN A 246 -2.20 -18.91 -2.14
N GLN A 247 -2.63 -19.08 -3.40
CA GLN A 247 -2.72 -20.42 -4.02
C GLN A 247 -1.31 -20.99 -4.29
N ASP A 248 -0.26 -20.18 -4.07
CA ASP A 248 1.13 -20.63 -3.90
C ASP A 248 1.47 -20.95 -2.44
N GLY A 249 0.53 -20.79 -1.51
CA GLY A 249 0.52 -21.46 -0.24
C GLY A 249 0.15 -22.93 -0.45
N GLY A 250 0.91 -23.65 -1.25
CA GLY A 250 1.02 -25.06 -1.06
C GLY A 250 1.31 -25.23 0.43
N SER A 251 0.37 -25.86 1.17
CA SER A 251 0.77 -26.65 2.32
C SER A 251 2.12 -27.22 1.93
N PRO A 252 3.16 -27.13 2.75
CA PRO A 252 4.32 -27.91 2.45
C PRO A 252 3.78 -29.36 2.45
N GLU A 253 3.38 -29.86 1.26
CA GLU A 253 3.66 -31.25 1.03
C GLU A 253 5.09 -31.34 1.45
N GLU A 254 5.32 -32.20 2.40
CA GLU A 254 6.65 -32.62 2.83
C GLU A 254 7.53 -32.87 1.60
N SER A 255 7.95 -31.80 0.92
CA SER A 255 9.17 -31.86 0.13
C SER A 255 10.25 -31.94 1.19
N THR A 256 10.68 -33.12 1.40
CA THR A 256 11.88 -33.41 2.20
C THR A 256 12.97 -32.42 1.78
N PRO A 257 13.82 -31.96 2.70
CA PRO A 257 14.89 -30.99 2.40
C PRO A 257 15.83 -31.39 1.25
N GLU A 258 15.66 -32.55 0.69
CA GLU A 258 16.50 -33.12 -0.39
C GLU A 258 16.23 -32.51 -1.78
N ASP A 259 15.10 -31.80 -2.01
CA ASP A 259 14.75 -31.26 -3.33
C ASP A 259 14.95 -29.74 -3.50
N ALA A 260 15.44 -29.04 -2.49
CA ALA A 260 15.75 -27.62 -2.63
C ALA A 260 17.03 -27.43 -3.47
N PRO A 261 17.03 -26.48 -4.45
CA PRO A 261 18.22 -26.21 -5.24
C PRO A 261 19.42 -25.92 -4.34
N GLN A 262 20.56 -26.54 -4.68
CA GLN A 262 21.79 -26.25 -3.99
C GLN A 262 22.41 -24.97 -4.51
N LEU A 263 22.78 -24.10 -3.59
CA LEU A 263 23.44 -22.83 -3.87
C LEU A 263 24.89 -22.93 -3.38
N ILE A 264 25.84 -22.47 -4.18
CA ILE A 264 27.23 -22.30 -3.75
C ILE A 264 27.51 -20.81 -3.54
N VAL A 265 28.13 -20.47 -2.42
CA VAL A 265 28.54 -19.11 -2.11
C VAL A 265 29.77 -18.76 -2.93
N THR A 266 29.74 -17.61 -3.63
CA THR A 266 30.82 -17.12 -4.50
C THR A 266 31.58 -15.92 -3.89
N GLY A 267 31.12 -15.38 -2.76
CA GLY A 267 31.74 -14.28 -2.06
C GLY A 267 32.57 -14.70 -0.86
N ASP A 268 33.70 -14.06 -0.60
CA ASP A 268 34.65 -14.40 0.47
C ASP A 268 34.03 -14.32 1.88
N ARG A 269 33.18 -13.29 2.12
CA ARG A 269 32.46 -13.10 3.40
C ARG A 269 31.09 -12.50 3.15
N VAL A 270 30.06 -13.32 3.13
CA VAL A 270 28.71 -12.88 2.83
C VAL A 270 27.83 -12.93 4.07
N ASN A 271 27.16 -11.83 4.40
CA ASN A 271 26.30 -11.73 5.55
C ASN A 271 24.99 -12.52 5.34
N VAL A 272 24.67 -13.36 6.29
CA VAL A 272 23.37 -14.01 6.43
C VAL A 272 22.47 -13.12 7.31
N ARG A 273 21.26 -12.83 6.85
CA ARG A 273 20.37 -11.86 7.47
C ARG A 273 19.02 -12.46 7.81
N VAL A 274 18.28 -11.80 8.70
CA VAL A 274 16.92 -12.20 9.08
C VAL A 274 15.84 -11.78 8.07
N GLY A 275 16.21 -11.12 6.99
CA GLY A 275 15.31 -10.69 5.93
C GLY A 275 16.03 -10.25 4.66
N PRO A 276 15.30 -10.10 3.52
CA PRO A 276 15.87 -9.79 2.22
C PRO A 276 16.21 -8.30 2.11
N GLY A 277 17.44 -7.93 2.42
CA GLY A 277 17.92 -6.55 2.32
C GLY A 277 19.06 -6.23 3.28
N THR A 278 19.90 -5.26 2.93
CA THR A 278 21.04 -4.82 3.74
C THR A 278 20.62 -4.14 5.05
N GLN A 279 19.40 -3.65 5.14
CA GLN A 279 18.80 -3.04 6.34
C GLN A 279 18.46 -4.07 7.43
N TYR A 280 18.39 -5.37 7.09
CA TYR A 280 18.10 -6.42 8.07
C TYR A 280 19.34 -6.83 8.84
N LYS A 281 19.14 -7.18 10.13
CA LYS A 281 20.20 -7.61 11.03
C LYS A 281 20.96 -8.80 10.46
N SER A 282 22.28 -8.72 10.39
CA SER A 282 23.13 -9.87 10.12
C SER A 282 23.15 -10.80 11.34
N VAL A 283 22.94 -12.09 11.11
CA VAL A 283 22.90 -13.14 12.15
C VAL A 283 23.98 -14.20 11.93
N GLY A 284 24.73 -14.09 10.84
CA GLY A 284 25.81 -15.02 10.51
C GLY A 284 26.60 -14.56 9.30
N ILE A 285 27.65 -15.29 8.99
CA ILE A 285 28.50 -15.09 7.83
C ILE A 285 28.72 -16.46 7.19
N VAL A 286 28.61 -16.52 5.85
CA VAL A 286 29.03 -17.65 5.02
C VAL A 286 30.19 -17.22 4.13
N ARG A 287 30.95 -18.20 3.63
CA ARG A 287 32.18 -17.97 2.88
C ARG A 287 32.13 -18.63 1.51
N GLU A 288 33.05 -18.20 0.66
CA GLU A 288 33.23 -18.80 -0.66
C GLU A 288 33.37 -20.31 -0.56
N GLY A 289 32.59 -21.01 -1.36
CA GLY A 289 32.54 -22.49 -1.39
C GLY A 289 31.53 -23.12 -0.42
N ASP A 290 30.93 -22.34 0.50
CA ASP A 290 29.88 -22.89 1.36
C ASP A 290 28.68 -23.34 0.50
N MET A 291 28.14 -24.51 0.80
CA MET A 291 26.94 -25.06 0.14
C MET A 291 25.73 -24.76 1.00
N LEU A 292 24.71 -24.18 0.38
CA LEU A 292 23.46 -23.80 1.03
C LEU A 292 22.28 -24.42 0.28
N MET A 293 21.21 -24.68 0.98
CA MET A 293 19.92 -25.05 0.38
C MET A 293 19.00 -23.83 0.40
N GLY A 294 18.44 -23.46 -0.74
CA GLY A 294 17.61 -22.26 -0.79
C GLY A 294 16.90 -22.09 -2.12
N VAL A 295 15.95 -21.15 -2.13
CA VAL A 295 15.14 -20.81 -3.31
C VAL A 295 15.44 -19.39 -3.77
N ASP A 296 15.31 -19.17 -5.06
CA ASP A 296 15.45 -17.86 -5.69
C ASP A 296 14.27 -16.95 -5.35
N THR A 297 14.56 -15.74 -4.89
CA THR A 297 13.56 -14.71 -4.68
C THR A 297 14.12 -13.36 -5.11
N ASN A 298 14.19 -13.11 -6.42
CA ASN A 298 14.73 -11.89 -7.01
C ASN A 298 16.21 -11.64 -6.60
N ASP A 299 16.53 -10.43 -6.07
CA ASP A 299 17.89 -10.02 -5.70
C ASP A 299 18.43 -10.70 -4.42
N TRP A 300 17.61 -11.45 -3.69
CA TRP A 300 17.92 -12.12 -2.45
C TRP A 300 17.52 -13.58 -2.50
N ARG A 301 18.33 -14.46 -1.89
CA ARG A 301 18.04 -15.88 -1.77
C ARG A 301 17.58 -16.22 -0.37
N ALA A 302 16.44 -16.90 -0.26
CA ALA A 302 16.01 -17.50 0.99
C ALA A 302 16.74 -18.82 1.18
N ILE A 303 17.48 -18.98 2.27
CA ILE A 303 18.24 -20.19 2.61
C ILE A 303 17.73 -20.79 3.91
N VAL A 304 17.80 -22.11 4.02
CA VAL A 304 17.48 -22.84 5.24
C VAL A 304 18.74 -23.01 6.08
N GLN A 305 18.72 -22.53 7.32
CA GLN A 305 19.82 -22.68 8.27
C GLN A 305 19.27 -23.17 9.62
N GLY A 306 19.38 -24.47 9.89
CA GLY A 306 18.64 -25.13 10.97
C GLY A 306 17.14 -25.04 10.73
N ASP A 307 16.36 -24.73 11.75
CA ASP A 307 14.90 -24.59 11.67
C ASP A 307 14.45 -23.17 11.24
N ALA A 308 15.36 -22.35 10.71
CA ALA A 308 15.05 -20.97 10.39
C ALA A 308 15.39 -20.60 8.96
N VAL A 309 14.47 -19.85 8.31
CA VAL A 309 14.73 -19.21 7.02
C VAL A 309 15.62 -17.99 7.26
N ARG A 310 16.66 -17.87 6.45
CA ARG A 310 17.62 -16.76 6.43
C ARG A 310 17.75 -16.23 5.01
N TRP A 311 18.43 -15.13 4.86
CA TRP A 311 18.54 -14.44 3.58
C TRP A 311 19.99 -14.09 3.27
N ILE A 312 20.37 -14.30 2.00
CA ILE A 312 21.68 -13.95 1.45
C ILE A 312 21.46 -13.18 0.13
N SER A 313 22.33 -12.23 -0.18
CA SER A 313 22.24 -11.52 -1.46
C SER A 313 22.50 -12.47 -2.63
N GLY A 314 21.67 -12.41 -3.65
CA GLY A 314 21.79 -13.21 -4.86
C GLY A 314 23.06 -12.94 -5.65
N ASP A 315 23.69 -11.76 -5.47
CA ASP A 315 24.97 -11.42 -6.11
C ASP A 315 26.13 -12.30 -5.69
N TYR A 316 25.99 -12.99 -4.55
CA TYR A 316 27.06 -13.79 -3.93
C TYR A 316 26.77 -15.28 -3.86
N VAL A 317 25.77 -15.76 -4.61
CA VAL A 317 25.43 -17.19 -4.71
C VAL A 317 25.05 -17.54 -6.14
N ARG A 318 25.28 -18.80 -6.51
CA ARG A 318 24.80 -19.38 -7.78
C ARG A 318 24.26 -20.79 -7.51
N GLU A 319 23.34 -21.23 -8.32
CA GLU A 319 22.89 -22.62 -8.33
C GLU A 319 24.00 -23.54 -8.85
N VAL A 320 24.04 -24.75 -8.30
CA VAL A 320 25.02 -25.78 -8.65
C VAL A 320 24.41 -26.76 -9.64
#